data_3014c3cdfe661db2ce1a106a17d9ca83
#
_entry.id   3014c3cdfe661db2ce1a106a17d9ca83
#
_cell.length_a   1.000
_cell.length_b   1.000
_cell.length_c   1.000
_cell.angle_alpha   90.00
_cell.angle_beta   90.00
_cell.angle_gamma   90.00
#
_symmetry.space_group_name_H-M   'P 1'
#
loop_
_entity.id
_entity.type
_entity.pdbx_description
1 polymer ?
#
loop_
_entity_poly.entity_id
_entity_poly.type
_entity_poly.pdbx_seq_one_letter_code
_entity_poly.pdbx_strand_id
1 'polypeptide(L)'
;MEWRRELTRVIRRFSPHLIFTHRTCDYHADHRAVGQLVMDATYFLVVPHWCPDVPEPSVYPAVFFLRDKFTVPREMRPDVAVDITDVGDRMLDALACHESQFFEWLPPEIPGCVEANPGIGASAEAKREFIRKFWFSGHKEYDMKRFGLPFRYGEVFEMSEYGAQLTTEQLRAVFPRGAVVPEREISEYKT
;
A
#
# COMPACT_ATOMS: atom_id res chain seq x y z
N MET A 1 21.18 8.91 -8.30
CA MET A 1 21.45 9.80 -7.14
C MET A 1 20.51 10.99 -7.07
N GLU A 2 20.16 11.59 -8.21
CA GLU A 2 19.28 12.76 -8.30
C GLU A 2 17.87 12.51 -7.74
N TRP A 3 17.16 11.48 -8.21
CA TRP A 3 15.82 11.14 -7.75
C TRP A 3 15.72 10.89 -6.23
N ARG A 4 16.77 10.31 -5.64
CA ARG A 4 16.82 10.13 -4.18
C ARG A 4 16.85 11.46 -3.45
N ARG A 5 17.62 12.44 -3.94
CA ARG A 5 17.66 13.80 -3.38
C ARG A 5 16.33 14.51 -3.52
N GLU A 6 15.70 14.41 -4.70
CA GLU A 6 14.39 15.04 -4.91
C GLU A 6 13.31 14.43 -4.00
N LEU A 7 13.26 13.11 -3.89
CA LEU A 7 12.34 12.46 -2.97
C LEU A 7 12.60 12.85 -1.52
N THR A 8 13.86 12.92 -1.10
CA THR A 8 14.23 13.39 0.25
C THR A 8 13.72 14.82 0.49
N ARG A 9 13.89 15.74 -0.48
CA ARG A 9 13.37 17.09 -0.38
C ARG A 9 11.84 17.15 -0.25
N VAL A 10 11.14 16.34 -1.05
CA VAL A 10 9.67 16.25 -0.98
C VAL A 10 9.24 15.78 0.41
N ILE A 11 9.83 14.69 0.92
CA ILE A 11 9.48 14.15 2.23
C ILE A 11 9.80 15.17 3.34
N ARG A 12 10.96 15.83 3.29
CA ARG A 12 11.34 16.85 4.28
C ARG A 12 10.36 18.04 4.28
N ARG A 13 9.99 18.55 3.10
CA ARG A 13 9.06 19.69 2.99
C ARG A 13 7.65 19.32 3.47
N PHE A 14 7.18 18.15 3.11
CA PHE A 14 5.84 17.68 3.49
C PHE A 14 5.78 17.23 4.95
N SER A 15 6.90 16.72 5.48
CA SER A 15 7.04 16.21 6.86
C SER A 15 5.90 15.26 7.27
N PRO A 16 5.67 14.16 6.52
CA PRO A 16 4.58 13.25 6.79
C PRO A 16 4.84 12.42 8.05
N HIS A 17 3.78 12.00 8.73
CA HIS A 17 3.87 11.03 9.81
C HIS A 17 3.96 9.60 9.28
N LEU A 18 3.33 9.34 8.13
CA LEU A 18 3.26 8.03 7.49
C LEU A 18 3.64 8.13 6.02
N ILE A 19 4.37 7.14 5.54
CA ILE A 19 4.66 6.93 4.12
C ILE A 19 4.18 5.53 3.73
N PHE A 20 3.38 5.43 2.66
CA PHE A 20 2.98 4.16 2.09
C PHE A 20 3.75 3.92 0.79
N THR A 21 4.33 2.74 0.64
CA THR A 21 5.13 2.38 -0.53
C THR A 21 5.05 0.88 -0.82
N HIS A 22 5.72 0.46 -1.89
CA HIS A 22 5.84 -0.96 -2.25
C HIS A 22 7.03 -1.60 -1.54
N ARG A 23 6.98 -2.93 -1.36
CA ARG A 23 8.18 -3.69 -1.00
C ARG A 23 9.18 -3.65 -2.16
N THR A 24 10.46 -3.82 -1.84
CA THR A 24 11.53 -3.88 -2.85
C THR A 24 11.51 -5.17 -3.68
N CYS A 25 10.69 -6.14 -3.30
CA CYS A 25 10.40 -7.37 -4.04
C CYS A 25 8.95 -7.34 -4.55
N ASP A 26 8.76 -6.82 -5.75
CA ASP A 26 7.44 -6.67 -6.39
C ASP A 26 7.56 -7.05 -7.87
N TYR A 27 6.43 -7.38 -8.51
CA TYR A 27 6.43 -7.76 -9.93
C TYR A 27 6.79 -6.60 -10.86
N HIS A 28 6.37 -5.38 -10.51
CA HIS A 28 6.53 -4.22 -11.36
C HIS A 28 7.87 -3.52 -11.09
N ALA A 29 8.57 -3.18 -12.16
CA ALA A 29 9.87 -2.52 -12.08
C ALA A 29 9.78 -1.17 -11.32
N ASP A 30 8.76 -0.37 -11.63
CA ASP A 30 8.56 0.93 -10.99
C ASP A 30 8.18 0.79 -9.50
N HIS A 31 7.42 -0.24 -9.14
CA HIS A 31 7.12 -0.53 -7.73
C HIS A 31 8.39 -0.80 -6.94
N ARG A 32 9.29 -1.66 -7.47
CA ARG A 32 10.59 -1.94 -6.84
C ARG A 32 11.46 -0.70 -6.74
N ALA A 33 11.52 0.09 -7.83
CA ALA A 33 12.31 1.31 -7.86
C ALA A 33 11.83 2.35 -6.84
N VAL A 34 10.52 2.58 -6.76
CA VAL A 34 9.93 3.49 -5.77
C VAL A 34 10.12 2.96 -4.35
N GLY A 35 9.89 1.67 -4.11
CA GLY A 35 10.17 1.04 -2.82
C GLY A 35 11.60 1.27 -2.36
N GLN A 36 12.57 1.01 -3.23
CA GLN A 36 14.00 1.23 -2.92
C GLN A 36 14.31 2.72 -2.68
N LEU A 37 13.75 3.61 -3.50
CA LEU A 37 13.96 5.06 -3.34
C LEU A 37 13.43 5.57 -2.00
N VAL A 38 12.26 5.08 -1.56
CA VAL A 38 11.69 5.45 -0.26
C VAL A 38 12.56 4.93 0.88
N MET A 39 13.00 3.67 0.84
CA MET A 39 13.92 3.13 1.86
C MET A 39 15.19 3.95 1.96
N ASP A 40 15.82 4.22 0.82
CA ASP A 40 17.03 5.03 0.75
C ASP A 40 16.80 6.46 1.26
N ALA A 41 15.70 7.11 0.81
CA ALA A 41 15.37 8.47 1.24
C ALA A 41 15.13 8.54 2.76
N THR A 42 14.44 7.55 3.32
CA THR A 42 14.16 7.49 4.76
C THR A 42 15.45 7.54 5.58
N TYR A 43 16.48 6.77 5.18
CA TYR A 43 17.80 6.85 5.84
C TYR A 43 18.41 8.26 5.79
N PHE A 44 18.25 8.96 4.66
CA PHE A 44 18.86 10.27 4.43
C PHE A 44 18.05 11.45 5.01
N LEU A 45 16.85 11.22 5.54
CA LEU A 45 16.01 12.32 6.06
C LEU A 45 16.70 13.13 7.16
N VAL A 46 17.50 12.48 7.99
CA VAL A 46 18.20 13.09 9.13
C VAL A 46 19.69 13.33 8.88
N VAL A 47 20.16 13.21 7.64
CA VAL A 47 21.56 13.49 7.28
C VAL A 47 21.71 14.96 6.89
N PRO A 48 22.35 15.82 7.70
CA PRO A 48 22.32 17.29 7.53
C PRO A 48 22.82 17.77 6.17
N HIS A 49 23.90 17.20 5.67
CA HIS A 49 24.54 17.62 4.42
C HIS A 49 23.98 16.97 3.16
N TRP A 50 22.97 16.10 3.29
CA TRP A 50 22.40 15.42 2.13
C TRP A 50 21.59 16.36 1.23
N CYS A 51 20.71 17.17 1.82
CA CYS A 51 19.92 18.20 1.16
C CYS A 51 19.88 19.45 2.04
N PRO A 52 21.00 20.21 2.13
CA PRO A 52 21.13 21.31 3.08
C PRO A 52 20.19 22.50 2.79
N ASP A 53 19.59 22.51 1.61
CA ASP A 53 18.59 23.50 1.17
C ASP A 53 17.20 23.26 1.77
N VAL A 54 16.95 22.12 2.40
CA VAL A 54 15.67 21.79 3.04
C VAL A 54 15.95 21.22 4.44
N PRO A 55 15.38 21.81 5.50
CA PRO A 55 15.60 21.32 6.87
C PRO A 55 15.09 19.87 7.05
N GLU A 56 15.61 19.21 8.07
CA GLU A 56 15.11 17.90 8.48
C GLU A 56 13.62 17.95 8.80
N PRO A 57 12.88 16.84 8.61
CA PRO A 57 11.46 16.81 8.94
C PRO A 57 11.27 16.94 10.46
N SER A 58 10.17 17.58 10.87
CA SER A 58 9.83 17.73 12.29
C SER A 58 9.46 16.39 12.95
N VAL A 59 9.05 15.41 12.15
CA VAL A 59 8.70 14.06 12.58
C VAL A 59 9.39 13.05 11.67
N TYR A 60 10.00 12.02 12.24
CA TYR A 60 10.54 10.92 11.48
C TYR A 60 9.39 9.98 11.08
N PRO A 61 9.12 9.78 9.79
CA PRO A 61 7.93 9.05 9.35
C PRO A 61 8.04 7.54 9.61
N ALA A 62 6.92 6.91 9.95
CA ALA A 62 6.79 5.47 9.83
C ALA A 62 6.48 5.08 8.38
N VAL A 63 7.09 4.01 7.90
CA VAL A 63 6.93 3.54 6.53
C VAL A 63 6.14 2.24 6.52
N PHE A 64 5.12 2.17 5.65
CA PHE A 64 4.28 1.01 5.49
C PHE A 64 4.32 0.48 4.06
N PHE A 65 4.45 -0.83 3.93
CA PHE A 65 4.34 -1.51 2.66
C PHE A 65 2.88 -1.79 2.31
N LEU A 66 2.53 -1.45 1.08
CA LEU A 66 1.27 -1.83 0.46
C LEU A 66 1.19 -3.35 0.26
N ARG A 67 -0.03 -3.85 0.23
CA ARG A 67 -0.32 -5.26 0.02
C ARG A 67 0.30 -5.78 -1.28
N ASP A 68 0.98 -6.90 -1.19
CA ASP A 68 1.41 -7.73 -2.32
C ASP A 68 1.18 -9.23 -2.05
N LYS A 69 1.52 -10.07 -3.03
CA LYS A 69 1.37 -11.53 -2.97
C LYS A 69 2.68 -12.29 -3.16
N PHE A 70 3.82 -11.60 -3.10
CA PHE A 70 5.11 -12.24 -3.28
C PHE A 70 5.53 -13.02 -2.04
N THR A 71 6.12 -14.19 -2.28
CA THR A 71 6.58 -15.13 -1.24
C THR A 71 8.10 -15.11 -1.05
N VAL A 72 8.83 -14.45 -1.94
CA VAL A 72 10.30 -14.35 -1.89
C VAL A 72 10.68 -12.87 -1.72
N PRO A 73 11.54 -12.52 -0.75
CA PRO A 73 12.26 -13.37 0.22
C PRO A 73 11.35 -13.99 1.30
N ARG A 74 10.20 -13.41 1.57
CA ARG A 74 9.16 -13.91 2.49
C ARG A 74 7.78 -13.35 2.11
N GLU A 75 6.73 -14.00 2.55
CA GLU A 75 5.38 -13.46 2.44
C GLU A 75 5.22 -12.16 3.24
N MET A 76 4.32 -11.29 2.76
CA MET A 76 3.89 -10.13 3.52
C MET A 76 3.24 -10.54 4.84
N ARG A 77 3.60 -9.87 5.92
CA ARG A 77 3.03 -10.04 7.26
C ARG A 77 2.37 -8.73 7.67
N PRO A 78 1.05 -8.61 7.53
CA PRO A 78 0.37 -7.38 7.86
C PRO A 78 0.49 -7.07 9.36
N ASP A 79 0.84 -5.85 9.67
CA ASP A 79 0.83 -5.30 11.04
C ASP A 79 -0.46 -4.52 11.29
N VAL A 80 -1.07 -4.00 10.23
CA VAL A 80 -2.29 -3.19 10.29
C VAL A 80 -3.26 -3.63 9.22
N ALA A 81 -4.54 -3.70 9.58
CA ALA A 81 -5.65 -3.82 8.65
C ALA A 81 -6.64 -2.69 8.90
N VAL A 82 -7.09 -2.06 7.83
CA VAL A 82 -8.08 -0.96 7.88
C VAL A 82 -9.35 -1.42 7.21
N ASP A 83 -10.48 -1.30 7.92
CA ASP A 83 -11.80 -1.55 7.33
C ASP A 83 -12.12 -0.47 6.29
N ILE A 84 -12.35 -0.90 5.05
CA ILE A 84 -12.70 -0.04 3.93
C ILE A 84 -14.12 -0.31 3.41
N THR A 85 -14.92 -1.06 4.15
CA THR A 85 -16.25 -1.51 3.69
C THR A 85 -17.16 -0.33 3.38
N ASP A 86 -17.14 0.72 4.19
CA ASP A 86 -17.97 1.92 4.02
C ASP A 86 -17.49 2.87 2.90
N VAL A 87 -16.25 2.73 2.46
CA VAL A 87 -15.69 3.53 1.35
C VAL A 87 -15.53 2.73 0.06
N GLY A 88 -15.93 1.48 0.06
CA GLY A 88 -15.76 0.54 -1.05
C GLY A 88 -16.33 1.06 -2.38
N ASP A 89 -17.52 1.66 -2.37
CA ASP A 89 -18.12 2.23 -3.59
C ASP A 89 -17.28 3.38 -4.17
N ARG A 90 -16.72 4.24 -3.33
CA ARG A 90 -15.83 5.31 -3.79
C ARG A 90 -14.52 4.76 -4.37
N MET A 91 -14.01 3.67 -3.81
CA MET A 91 -12.84 3.00 -4.38
C MET A 91 -13.15 2.38 -5.74
N LEU A 92 -14.33 1.76 -5.91
CA LEU A 92 -14.76 1.23 -7.21
C LEU A 92 -14.86 2.35 -8.26
N ASP A 93 -15.40 3.51 -7.89
CA ASP A 93 -15.47 4.67 -8.79
C ASP A 93 -14.08 5.18 -9.17
N ALA A 94 -13.17 5.26 -8.21
CA ALA A 94 -11.79 5.68 -8.47
C ALA A 94 -11.04 4.68 -9.36
N LEU A 95 -11.21 3.38 -9.14
CA LEU A 95 -10.61 2.34 -9.99
C LEU A 95 -11.19 2.37 -11.41
N ALA A 96 -12.50 2.63 -11.55
CA ALA A 96 -13.15 2.73 -12.85
C ALA A 96 -12.63 3.89 -13.71
N CYS A 97 -11.98 4.89 -13.14
CA CYS A 97 -11.32 5.96 -13.89
C CYS A 97 -10.04 5.50 -14.63
N HIS A 98 -9.47 4.36 -14.26
CA HIS A 98 -8.31 3.78 -14.94
C HIS A 98 -8.75 2.91 -16.13
N GLU A 99 -9.36 3.53 -17.13
CA GLU A 99 -10.01 2.84 -18.25
C GLU A 99 -9.10 1.91 -19.02
N SER A 100 -7.95 2.41 -19.46
CA SER A 100 -6.98 1.60 -20.22
C SER A 100 -6.48 0.39 -19.42
N GLN A 101 -6.30 0.55 -18.12
CA GLN A 101 -5.80 -0.53 -17.26
C GLN A 101 -6.84 -1.63 -17.07
N PHE A 102 -8.06 -1.26 -16.61
CA PHE A 102 -9.05 -2.23 -16.17
C PHE A 102 -9.95 -2.77 -17.28
N PHE A 103 -10.11 -2.05 -18.39
CA PHE A 103 -11.09 -2.43 -19.41
C PHE A 103 -10.49 -2.72 -20.79
N GLU A 104 -9.24 -2.30 -21.02
CA GLU A 104 -8.55 -2.53 -22.29
C GLU A 104 -7.40 -3.54 -22.14
N TRP A 105 -6.49 -3.30 -21.19
CA TRP A 105 -5.25 -4.07 -21.07
C TRP A 105 -5.38 -5.33 -20.21
N LEU A 106 -5.90 -5.23 -18.98
CA LEU A 106 -5.95 -6.37 -18.05
C LEU A 106 -6.90 -7.50 -18.49
N PRO A 107 -8.10 -7.25 -19.04
CA PRO A 107 -9.03 -8.31 -19.36
C PRO A 107 -8.47 -9.35 -20.34
N PRO A 108 -7.80 -8.98 -21.46
CA PRO A 108 -7.18 -9.93 -22.35
C PRO A 108 -6.06 -10.76 -21.74
N GLU A 109 -5.35 -10.22 -20.73
CA GLU A 109 -4.26 -10.90 -20.02
C GLU A 109 -4.75 -12.00 -19.05
N ILE A 110 -6.04 -11.98 -18.72
CA ILE A 110 -6.65 -12.95 -17.81
C ILE A 110 -7.40 -13.99 -18.64
N PRO A 111 -6.95 -15.25 -18.70
CA PRO A 111 -7.59 -16.30 -19.50
C PRO A 111 -9.10 -16.44 -19.23
N GLY A 112 -9.91 -16.37 -20.28
CA GLY A 112 -11.37 -16.51 -20.20
C GLY A 112 -12.10 -15.26 -19.63
N CYS A 113 -11.38 -14.19 -19.33
CA CYS A 113 -11.98 -13.02 -18.70
C CYS A 113 -12.91 -12.27 -19.65
N VAL A 114 -12.49 -12.07 -20.89
CA VAL A 114 -13.29 -11.34 -21.92
C VAL A 114 -14.55 -12.11 -22.26
N GLU A 115 -14.45 -13.43 -22.45
CA GLU A 115 -15.56 -14.32 -22.76
C GLU A 115 -16.59 -14.40 -21.63
N ALA A 116 -16.12 -14.40 -20.38
CA ALA A 116 -16.98 -14.44 -19.20
C ALA A 116 -17.64 -13.10 -18.88
N ASN A 117 -17.18 -12.00 -19.49
CA ASN A 117 -17.66 -10.66 -19.20
C ASN A 117 -17.90 -9.86 -20.51
N PRO A 118 -18.77 -10.35 -21.40
CA PRO A 118 -19.11 -9.61 -22.61
C PRO A 118 -19.75 -8.27 -22.23
N GLY A 119 -19.18 -7.16 -22.66
CA GLY A 119 -19.68 -5.82 -22.35
C GLY A 119 -19.04 -5.14 -21.13
N ILE A 120 -17.84 -5.57 -20.71
CA ILE A 120 -17.06 -4.94 -19.63
C ILE A 120 -17.05 -3.41 -19.71
N GLY A 121 -16.92 -2.83 -20.90
CA GLY A 121 -16.85 -1.38 -21.11
C GLY A 121 -18.19 -0.71 -21.43
N ALA A 122 -19.30 -1.44 -21.52
CA ALA A 122 -20.53 -0.95 -22.13
C ALA A 122 -21.28 0.14 -21.31
N SER A 123 -21.08 0.17 -20.00
CA SER A 123 -21.70 1.17 -19.11
C SER A 123 -20.86 1.37 -17.85
N ALA A 124 -21.09 2.48 -17.15
CA ALA A 124 -20.46 2.74 -15.84
C ALA A 124 -20.78 1.62 -14.83
N GLU A 125 -21.97 1.08 -14.87
CA GLU A 125 -22.40 0.00 -13.97
C GLU A 125 -21.70 -1.33 -14.31
N ALA A 126 -21.56 -1.66 -15.59
CA ALA A 126 -20.82 -2.84 -16.04
C ALA A 126 -19.32 -2.75 -15.62
N LYS A 127 -18.71 -1.58 -15.76
CA LYS A 127 -17.36 -1.29 -15.30
C LYS A 127 -17.20 -1.52 -13.79
N ARG A 128 -18.09 -0.96 -12.99
CA ARG A 128 -18.09 -1.14 -11.52
C ARG A 128 -18.25 -2.60 -11.12
N GLU A 129 -19.20 -3.31 -11.73
CA GLU A 129 -19.44 -4.72 -11.39
C GLU A 129 -18.26 -5.60 -11.77
N PHE A 130 -17.63 -5.35 -12.90
CA PHE A 130 -16.40 -6.04 -13.29
C PHE A 130 -15.28 -5.84 -12.27
N ILE A 131 -14.99 -4.59 -11.87
CA ILE A 131 -13.96 -4.28 -10.88
C ILE A 131 -14.33 -4.91 -9.53
N ARG A 132 -15.60 -4.83 -9.11
CA ARG A 132 -16.06 -5.44 -7.86
C ARG A 132 -15.78 -6.93 -7.84
N LYS A 133 -16.11 -7.62 -8.90
CA LYS A 133 -15.96 -9.08 -9.01
C LYS A 133 -14.51 -9.52 -9.09
N PHE A 134 -13.75 -8.92 -9.97
CA PHE A 134 -12.40 -9.41 -10.31
C PHE A 134 -11.30 -8.84 -9.42
N TRP A 135 -11.46 -7.61 -8.97
CA TRP A 135 -10.40 -6.92 -8.26
C TRP A 135 -10.72 -6.70 -6.79
N PHE A 136 -11.90 -6.19 -6.52
CA PHE A 136 -12.25 -5.81 -5.17
C PHE A 136 -12.55 -7.04 -4.28
N SER A 137 -13.52 -7.86 -4.64
CA SER A 137 -13.88 -9.05 -3.86
C SER A 137 -12.78 -10.10 -3.87
N GLY A 138 -12.09 -10.28 -5.01
CA GLY A 138 -11.02 -11.26 -5.15
C GLY A 138 -9.79 -10.99 -4.29
N HIS A 139 -9.51 -9.74 -3.94
CA HIS A 139 -8.34 -9.36 -3.15
C HIS A 139 -8.72 -8.92 -1.73
N LYS A 140 -9.63 -7.96 -1.60
CA LYS A 140 -9.97 -7.34 -0.32
C LYS A 140 -10.71 -8.28 0.63
N GLU A 141 -11.64 -9.06 0.11
CA GLU A 141 -12.35 -10.06 0.89
C GLU A 141 -11.46 -11.29 1.18
N TYR A 142 -10.65 -11.71 0.21
CA TYR A 142 -9.72 -12.80 0.39
C TYR A 142 -8.72 -12.53 1.51
N ASP A 143 -8.11 -11.34 1.53
CA ASP A 143 -7.14 -10.97 2.57
C ASP A 143 -7.78 -10.95 3.96
N MET A 144 -9.02 -10.48 4.08
CA MET A 144 -9.74 -10.50 5.35
C MET A 144 -9.95 -11.93 5.86
N LYS A 145 -10.35 -12.85 4.98
CA LYS A 145 -10.50 -14.27 5.31
C LYS A 145 -9.14 -14.91 5.67
N ARG A 146 -8.11 -14.63 4.87
CA ARG A 146 -6.76 -15.17 5.07
C ARG A 146 -6.16 -14.79 6.42
N PHE A 147 -6.36 -13.55 6.84
CA PHE A 147 -5.80 -13.02 8.08
C PHE A 147 -6.78 -13.10 9.26
N GLY A 148 -7.93 -13.72 9.08
CA GLY A 148 -8.93 -13.90 10.15
C GLY A 148 -9.53 -12.58 10.66
N LEU A 149 -9.65 -11.58 9.78
CA LEU A 149 -10.12 -10.25 10.13
C LEU A 149 -11.64 -10.12 9.96
N PRO A 150 -12.36 -9.39 10.85
CA PRO A 150 -13.82 -9.35 10.86
C PRO A 150 -14.42 -8.42 9.81
N PHE A 151 -13.63 -7.79 8.95
CA PHE A 151 -14.08 -6.85 7.93
C PHE A 151 -14.55 -7.58 6.67
N ARG A 152 -15.55 -7.01 5.99
CA ARG A 152 -15.92 -7.51 4.66
C ARG A 152 -14.83 -7.18 3.64
N TYR A 153 -14.37 -5.94 3.64
CA TYR A 153 -13.29 -5.47 2.79
C TYR A 153 -12.26 -4.73 3.62
N GLY A 154 -11.00 -5.00 3.42
CA GLY A 154 -9.92 -4.34 4.15
C GLY A 154 -8.70 -4.08 3.30
N GLU A 155 -7.93 -3.09 3.71
CA GLU A 155 -6.57 -2.86 3.28
C GLU A 155 -5.61 -3.30 4.37
N VAL A 156 -4.59 -4.05 3.98
CA VAL A 156 -3.56 -4.52 4.90
C VAL A 156 -2.22 -3.86 4.60
N PHE A 157 -1.50 -3.54 5.66
CA PHE A 157 -0.19 -2.87 5.56
C PHE A 157 0.81 -3.59 6.47
N GLU A 158 2.04 -3.68 6.00
CA GLU A 158 3.17 -4.17 6.79
C GLU A 158 4.07 -2.99 7.13
N MET A 159 4.39 -2.81 8.41
CA MET A 159 5.32 -1.77 8.85
C MET A 159 6.74 -2.16 8.47
N SER A 160 7.43 -1.25 7.79
CA SER A 160 8.84 -1.40 7.44
C SER A 160 9.74 -1.27 8.67
N GLU A 161 10.86 -1.97 8.66
CA GLU A 161 11.94 -1.75 9.66
C GLU A 161 12.67 -0.42 9.43
N TYR A 162 12.50 0.20 8.25
CA TYR A 162 12.96 1.56 7.97
C TYR A 162 11.92 2.58 8.47
N GLY A 163 12.41 3.70 9.00
CA GLY A 163 11.54 4.74 9.55
C GLY A 163 11.22 4.53 11.02
N ALA A 164 10.29 5.33 11.54
CA ALA A 164 9.85 5.23 12.92
C ALA A 164 9.12 3.90 13.17
N GLN A 165 9.46 3.26 14.26
CA GLN A 165 8.79 2.04 14.72
C GLN A 165 7.68 2.41 15.68
N LEU A 166 6.43 2.13 15.30
CA LEU A 166 5.26 2.46 16.11
C LEU A 166 4.91 1.31 17.05
N THR A 167 4.61 1.65 18.28
CA THR A 167 4.03 0.69 19.24
C THR A 167 2.59 0.32 18.84
N THR A 168 2.06 -0.77 19.39
CA THR A 168 0.67 -1.18 19.16
C THR A 168 -0.33 -0.06 19.53
N GLU A 169 -0.07 0.69 20.58
CA GLU A 169 -0.90 1.83 20.99
C GLU A 169 -0.86 2.96 19.95
N GLN A 170 0.34 3.30 19.46
CA GLN A 170 0.51 4.30 18.42
C GLN A 170 -0.14 3.88 17.10
N LEU A 171 -0.02 2.60 16.72
CA LEU A 171 -0.72 2.05 15.54
C LEU A 171 -2.23 2.22 15.66
N ARG A 172 -2.83 1.91 16.81
CA ARG A 172 -4.27 2.10 17.06
C ARG A 172 -4.67 3.57 16.99
N ALA A 173 -3.82 4.48 17.47
CA ALA A 173 -4.09 5.91 17.42
C ALA A 173 -4.03 6.46 15.99
N VAL A 174 -3.08 5.98 15.19
CA VAL A 174 -2.87 6.42 13.80
C VAL A 174 -3.92 5.83 12.85
N PHE A 175 -4.40 4.61 13.13
CA PHE A 175 -5.43 3.92 12.36
C PHE A 175 -6.72 3.73 13.20
N PRO A 176 -7.45 4.78 13.54
CA PRO A 176 -8.51 4.74 14.56
C PRO A 176 -9.77 3.99 14.12
N ARG A 177 -9.96 3.76 12.80
CA ARG A 177 -11.16 3.12 12.28
C ARG A 177 -10.89 1.67 11.88
N GLY A 178 -11.20 0.75 12.79
CA GLY A 178 -11.22 -0.66 12.48
C GLY A 178 -9.84 -1.29 12.26
N ALA A 179 -8.77 -0.63 12.67
CA ALA A 179 -7.45 -1.21 12.58
C ALA A 179 -7.32 -2.38 13.56
N VAL A 180 -7.13 -3.56 13.03
CA VAL A 180 -6.74 -4.74 13.81
C VAL A 180 -5.25 -4.87 13.67
N VAL A 181 -4.56 -4.81 14.79
CA VAL A 181 -3.12 -5.09 14.85
C VAL A 181 -3.00 -6.53 15.32
N PRO A 182 -2.59 -7.48 14.47
CA PRO A 182 -2.24 -8.80 14.95
C PRO A 182 -1.17 -8.66 16.03
N GLU A 183 -1.31 -9.40 17.13
CA GLU A 183 -0.27 -9.41 18.16
C GLU A 183 1.04 -9.86 17.54
N ARG A 184 1.90 -8.90 17.23
CA ARG A 184 3.26 -9.16 16.87
C ARG A 184 4.01 -9.29 18.20
N GLU A 185 4.59 -10.46 18.47
CA GLU A 185 5.77 -10.49 19.34
C GLU A 185 6.84 -9.63 18.65
N ILE A 186 6.85 -8.37 19.00
CA ILE A 186 7.96 -7.48 18.64
C ILE A 186 9.14 -8.06 19.41
N SER A 187 9.97 -8.85 18.74
CA SER A 187 11.27 -9.18 19.28
C SER A 187 11.94 -7.83 19.54
N GLU A 188 12.09 -7.49 20.80
CA GLU A 188 12.87 -6.33 21.22
C GLU A 188 14.26 -6.48 20.61
N TYR A 189 14.49 -5.87 19.45
CA TYR A 189 15.82 -5.56 19.02
C TYR A 189 16.35 -4.52 20.02
N LYS A 190 16.96 -5.04 21.08
CA LYS A 190 17.77 -4.21 21.95
C LYS A 190 18.95 -3.72 21.12
N THR A 191 18.91 -2.42 20.78
CA THR A 191 20.08 -1.67 20.31
C THR A 191 21.14 -1.65 21.39
#